data_b8654437e2eab96358af2bb0ae053cc1
#
_entry.id   b8654437e2eab96358af2bb0ae053cc1
#
_cell.length_a   1.000
_cell.length_b   1.000
_cell.length_c   1.000
_cell.angle_alpha   90.00
_cell.angle_beta   90.00
_cell.angle_gamma   90.00
#
_symmetry.space_group_name_H-M   'P 1'
#
loop_
_entity.id
_entity.type
_entity.pdbx_description
1 polymer ?
#
loop_
_entity_poly.entity_id
_entity_poly.type
_entity_poly.pdbx_seq_one_letter_code
_entity_poly.pdbx_strand_id
1 'polypeptide(L)'
;INPKTVLAWLIGAVGAPGALAGALVPIRESGSLIPQLLIGAWVRRHPVRKGFWALGAVIQGLCVLGMALAVWHWEGLAAGLAIVGLLVVFSLGRGFCSVAMKDVQGKCIPKSRRGRLTGLASTLSGLATLAVGLVLFGQDSEPGLLFYTLLLVAAGLAWWLAAAVFASVDEYQGETAGGGHALREAL
;
A
#
# COMPACT_ATOMS: atom_id res chain seq x y z
N ILE A 1 6.24 1.58 3.82
CA ILE A 1 7.36 1.13 2.98
C ILE A 1 7.44 2.02 1.76
N ASN A 2 8.55 2.72 1.62
CA ASN A 2 8.79 3.60 0.48
C ASN A 2 9.63 2.86 -0.56
N PRO A 3 9.15 2.68 -1.83
CA PRO A 3 9.91 1.99 -2.87
C PRO A 3 11.15 2.77 -3.32
N LYS A 4 11.18 4.08 -3.07
CA LYS A 4 12.32 4.93 -3.42
C LYS A 4 13.51 4.79 -2.46
N THR A 5 13.27 4.23 -1.27
CA THR A 5 14.28 4.08 -0.22
C THR A 5 14.43 2.63 0.21
N VAL A 6 13.51 2.11 1.03
CA VAL A 6 13.63 0.79 1.65
C VAL A 6 13.66 -0.34 0.62
N LEU A 7 12.78 -0.33 -0.40
CA LEU A 7 12.76 -1.41 -1.40
C LEU A 7 13.94 -1.33 -2.38
N ALA A 8 14.37 -0.14 -2.77
CA ALA A 8 15.56 0.02 -3.63
C ALA A 8 16.82 -0.50 -2.93
N TRP A 9 16.97 -0.17 -1.66
CA TRP A 9 18.03 -0.69 -0.81
C TRP A 9 17.99 -2.21 -0.66
N LEU A 10 16.78 -2.75 -0.43
CA LEU A 10 16.56 -4.18 -0.28
C LEU A 10 16.97 -4.96 -1.53
N ILE A 11 16.65 -4.46 -2.73
CA ILE A 11 17.09 -5.05 -4.00
C ILE A 11 18.63 -5.05 -4.10
N GLY A 12 19.29 -4.00 -3.66
CA GLY A 12 20.75 -3.94 -3.58
C GLY A 12 21.29 -4.95 -2.56
N ALA A 13 20.70 -5.04 -1.37
CA ALA A 13 21.14 -5.93 -0.30
C ALA A 13 21.02 -7.42 -0.63
N VAL A 14 20.03 -7.81 -1.44
CA VAL A 14 19.90 -9.20 -1.93
C VAL A 14 20.74 -9.49 -3.17
N GLY A 15 21.55 -8.51 -3.66
CA GLY A 15 22.40 -8.68 -4.83
C GLY A 15 21.64 -8.76 -6.16
N ALA A 16 20.42 -8.24 -6.23
CA ALA A 16 19.64 -8.24 -7.45
C ALA A 16 20.06 -7.10 -8.41
N PRO A 17 19.88 -7.27 -9.74
CA PRO A 17 20.27 -6.26 -10.72
C PRO A 17 19.60 -4.90 -10.46
N GLY A 18 20.38 -3.81 -10.55
CA GLY A 18 19.92 -2.43 -10.31
C GLY A 18 18.77 -1.98 -11.22
N ALA A 19 18.62 -2.58 -12.39
CA ALA A 19 17.47 -2.34 -13.28
C ALA A 19 16.12 -2.64 -12.60
N LEU A 20 16.05 -3.64 -11.70
CA LEU A 20 14.85 -3.96 -10.94
C LEU A 20 14.52 -2.86 -9.92
N ALA A 21 15.52 -2.21 -9.33
CA ALA A 21 15.31 -1.06 -8.46
C ALA A 21 14.67 0.12 -9.22
N GLY A 22 15.08 0.36 -10.46
CA GLY A 22 14.49 1.38 -11.34
C GLY A 22 13.02 1.10 -11.69
N ALA A 23 12.62 -0.16 -11.77
CA ALA A 23 11.24 -0.56 -12.09
C ALA A 23 10.25 -0.38 -10.92
N LEU A 24 10.73 -0.31 -9.67
CA LEU A 24 9.86 -0.25 -8.48
C LEU A 24 8.90 0.94 -8.48
N VAL A 25 9.38 2.12 -8.83
CA VAL A 25 8.58 3.35 -8.81
C VAL A 25 7.51 3.34 -9.90
N PRO A 26 7.84 3.10 -11.19
CA PRO A 26 6.84 2.97 -12.23
C PRO A 26 5.77 1.92 -11.92
N ILE A 27 6.15 0.73 -11.47
CA ILE A 27 5.21 -0.34 -11.12
C ILE A 27 4.26 0.10 -10.03
N ARG A 28 4.77 0.72 -8.96
CA ARG A 28 3.93 1.16 -7.84
C ARG A 28 2.95 2.26 -8.24
N GLU A 29 3.38 3.23 -9.02
CA GLU A 29 2.54 4.37 -9.39
C GLU A 29 1.57 3.99 -10.51
N SER A 30 2.04 3.41 -11.60
CA SER A 30 1.18 3.00 -12.73
C SER A 30 0.28 1.82 -12.37
N GLY A 31 0.78 0.85 -11.61
CA GLY A 31 0.00 -0.32 -11.17
C GLY A 31 -1.19 0.03 -10.28
N SER A 32 -1.21 1.20 -9.65
CA SER A 32 -2.37 1.67 -8.89
C SER A 32 -3.34 2.50 -9.74
N LEU A 33 -2.90 3.17 -10.79
CA LEU A 33 -3.73 4.08 -11.60
C LEU A 33 -4.64 3.34 -12.58
N ILE A 34 -4.07 2.41 -13.35
CA ILE A 34 -4.81 1.68 -14.39
C ILE A 34 -6.01 0.89 -13.81
N PRO A 35 -5.83 0.09 -12.73
CA PRO A 35 -6.95 -0.65 -12.16
C PRO A 35 -7.98 0.24 -11.45
N GLN A 36 -7.62 1.46 -11.01
CA GLN A 36 -8.54 2.33 -10.28
C GLN A 36 -9.81 2.67 -11.06
N LEU A 37 -9.73 2.80 -12.39
CA LEU A 37 -10.90 3.07 -13.23
C LEU A 37 -11.87 1.88 -13.23
N LEU A 38 -11.36 0.67 -13.45
CA LEU A 38 -12.17 -0.56 -13.48
C LEU A 38 -12.69 -0.92 -12.08
N ILE A 39 -11.80 -0.89 -11.08
CA ILE A 39 -12.13 -1.14 -9.67
C ILE A 39 -13.15 -0.11 -9.18
N GLY A 40 -12.98 1.16 -9.54
CA GLY A 40 -13.88 2.24 -9.14
C GLY A 40 -15.31 2.03 -9.62
N ALA A 41 -15.49 1.55 -10.85
CA ALA A 41 -16.80 1.22 -11.39
C ALA A 41 -17.43 0.02 -10.69
N TRP A 42 -16.63 -1.01 -10.35
CA TRP A 42 -17.11 -2.20 -9.66
C TRP A 42 -17.45 -1.92 -8.19
N VAL A 43 -16.57 -1.23 -7.46
CA VAL A 43 -16.77 -0.86 -6.05
C VAL A 43 -18.01 0.02 -5.88
N ARG A 44 -18.30 0.93 -6.82
CA ARG A 44 -19.49 1.81 -6.79
C ARG A 44 -20.82 1.09 -6.91
N ARG A 45 -20.83 -0.17 -7.38
CA ARG A 45 -22.05 -1.00 -7.41
C ARG A 45 -22.47 -1.50 -6.02
N HIS A 46 -21.60 -1.42 -5.02
CA HIS A 46 -21.88 -1.91 -3.67
C HIS A 46 -22.21 -0.75 -2.72
N PRO A 47 -23.26 -0.89 -1.89
CA PRO A 47 -23.66 0.17 -0.95
C PRO A 47 -22.66 0.35 0.20
N VAL A 48 -21.98 -0.72 0.62
CA VAL A 48 -20.98 -0.73 1.69
C VAL A 48 -19.61 -1.05 1.07
N ARG A 49 -18.63 -0.20 1.28
CA ARG A 49 -17.33 -0.26 0.58
C ARG A 49 -16.13 -0.44 1.48
N LYS A 50 -16.32 -0.40 2.81
CA LYS A 50 -15.24 -0.65 3.79
C LYS A 50 -14.56 -2.01 3.60
N GLY A 51 -15.32 -3.03 3.20
CA GLY A 51 -14.79 -4.37 2.92
C GLY A 51 -13.75 -4.39 1.80
N PHE A 52 -13.92 -3.58 0.76
CA PHE A 52 -12.93 -3.47 -0.31
C PHE A 52 -11.62 -2.84 0.16
N TRP A 53 -11.71 -1.85 1.08
CA TRP A 53 -10.52 -1.29 1.70
C TRP A 53 -9.80 -2.31 2.58
N ALA A 54 -10.53 -3.02 3.43
CA ALA A 54 -9.98 -4.07 4.29
C ALA A 54 -9.32 -5.18 3.47
N LEU A 55 -9.98 -5.65 2.40
CA LEU A 55 -9.42 -6.63 1.46
C LEU A 55 -8.11 -6.13 0.83
N GLY A 56 -8.10 -4.90 0.31
CA GLY A 56 -6.89 -4.30 -0.25
C GLY A 56 -5.77 -4.17 0.77
N ALA A 57 -6.08 -3.83 2.02
CA ALA A 57 -5.11 -3.75 3.11
C ALA A 57 -4.54 -5.13 3.49
N VAL A 58 -5.38 -6.18 3.54
CA VAL A 58 -4.93 -7.56 3.78
C VAL A 58 -3.99 -8.03 2.68
N ILE A 59 -4.34 -7.80 1.40
CA ILE A 59 -3.49 -8.14 0.25
C ILE A 59 -2.15 -7.42 0.36
N GLN A 60 -2.14 -6.13 0.69
CA GLN A 60 -0.90 -5.36 0.86
C GLN A 60 -0.04 -5.91 2.01
N GLY A 61 -0.64 -6.26 3.14
CA GLY A 61 0.05 -6.91 4.25
C GLY A 61 0.68 -8.24 3.85
N LEU A 62 -0.07 -9.10 3.15
CA LEU A 62 0.45 -10.39 2.64
C LEU A 62 1.62 -10.19 1.67
N CYS A 63 1.53 -9.21 0.75
CA CYS A 63 2.63 -8.92 -0.16
C CYS A 63 3.89 -8.47 0.57
N VAL A 64 3.76 -7.62 1.58
CA VAL A 64 4.90 -7.14 2.37
C VAL A 64 5.55 -8.25 3.19
N LEU A 65 4.74 -9.11 3.81
CA LEU A 65 5.24 -10.30 4.51
C LEU A 65 5.88 -11.29 3.52
N GLY A 66 5.29 -11.46 2.34
CA GLY A 66 5.88 -12.26 1.26
C GLY A 66 7.23 -11.72 0.79
N MET A 67 7.40 -10.38 0.72
CA MET A 67 8.70 -9.77 0.42
C MET A 67 9.72 -10.08 1.52
N ALA A 68 9.33 -10.04 2.81
CA ALA A 68 10.19 -10.41 3.91
C ALA A 68 10.66 -11.88 3.81
N LEU A 69 9.74 -12.79 3.48
CA LEU A 69 10.06 -14.20 3.25
C LEU A 69 10.95 -14.40 2.02
N ALA A 70 10.70 -13.69 0.93
CA ALA A 70 11.50 -13.77 -0.28
C ALA A 70 12.96 -13.40 -0.03
N VAL A 71 13.18 -12.31 0.72
CA VAL A 71 14.52 -11.84 1.11
C VAL A 71 15.24 -12.83 2.03
N TRP A 72 14.48 -13.58 2.84
CA TRP A 72 15.06 -14.58 3.75
C TRP A 72 15.46 -15.87 3.07
N HIS A 73 14.73 -16.28 2.02
CA HIS A 73 14.90 -17.59 1.37
C HIS A 73 15.64 -17.54 0.03
N TRP A 74 15.65 -16.39 -0.64
CA TRP A 74 16.20 -16.22 -1.97
C TRP A 74 17.20 -15.08 -2.03
N GLU A 75 18.14 -15.19 -2.95
CA GLU A 75 19.17 -14.18 -3.23
C GLU A 75 19.19 -13.83 -4.73
N GLY A 76 19.87 -12.76 -5.08
CA GLY A 76 20.12 -12.34 -6.45
C GLY A 76 18.83 -12.05 -7.24
N LEU A 77 18.82 -12.52 -8.49
CA LEU A 77 17.73 -12.26 -9.42
C LEU A 77 16.40 -12.85 -8.95
N ALA A 78 16.41 -14.04 -8.32
CA ALA A 78 15.19 -14.70 -7.86
C ALA A 78 14.47 -13.87 -6.78
N ALA A 79 15.22 -13.38 -5.77
CA ALA A 79 14.68 -12.48 -4.75
C ALA A 79 14.15 -11.18 -5.37
N GLY A 80 14.92 -10.58 -6.28
CA GLY A 80 14.52 -9.36 -6.98
C GLY A 80 13.22 -9.50 -7.76
N LEU A 81 13.06 -10.57 -8.53
CA LEU A 81 11.84 -10.85 -9.28
C LEU A 81 10.64 -11.13 -8.37
N ALA A 82 10.84 -11.85 -7.27
CA ALA A 82 9.80 -12.07 -6.28
C ALA A 82 9.31 -10.76 -5.65
N ILE A 83 10.23 -9.86 -5.27
CA ILE A 83 9.91 -8.54 -4.72
C ILE A 83 9.12 -7.72 -5.74
N VAL A 84 9.56 -7.68 -7.00
CA VAL A 84 8.87 -6.94 -8.07
C VAL A 84 7.47 -7.53 -8.33
N GLY A 85 7.34 -8.85 -8.41
CA GLY A 85 6.05 -9.51 -8.59
C GLY A 85 5.07 -9.23 -7.45
N LEU A 86 5.54 -9.32 -6.20
CA LEU A 86 4.75 -8.96 -5.02
C LEU A 86 4.39 -7.47 -4.99
N LEU A 87 5.26 -6.58 -5.49
CA LEU A 87 4.97 -5.16 -5.61
C LEU A 87 3.85 -4.87 -6.63
N VAL A 88 3.77 -5.64 -7.72
CA VAL A 88 2.65 -5.54 -8.67
C VAL A 88 1.34 -5.87 -7.96
N VAL A 89 1.26 -6.99 -7.25
CA VAL A 89 0.06 -7.38 -6.49
C VAL A 89 -0.26 -6.36 -5.39
N PHE A 90 0.75 -5.86 -4.68
CA PHE A 90 0.61 -4.78 -3.70
C PHE A 90 -0.03 -3.53 -4.32
N SER A 91 0.38 -3.15 -5.54
CA SER A 91 -0.13 -1.98 -6.23
C SER A 91 -1.59 -2.12 -6.63
N LEU A 92 -2.02 -3.32 -7.00
CA LEU A 92 -3.44 -3.64 -7.23
C LEU A 92 -4.25 -3.49 -5.94
N GLY A 93 -3.78 -4.06 -4.82
CA GLY A 93 -4.40 -3.90 -3.51
C GLY A 93 -4.52 -2.43 -3.09
N ARG A 94 -3.50 -1.62 -3.39
CA ARG A 94 -3.53 -0.17 -3.17
C ARG A 94 -4.62 0.53 -4.00
N GLY A 95 -4.90 0.05 -5.20
CA GLY A 95 -6.00 0.54 -6.03
C GLY A 95 -7.36 0.41 -5.31
N PHE A 96 -7.65 -0.75 -4.73
CA PHE A 96 -8.85 -0.97 -3.91
C PHE A 96 -8.92 -0.02 -2.72
N CYS A 97 -7.84 0.09 -1.94
CA CYS A 97 -7.78 0.99 -0.79
C CYS A 97 -8.01 2.46 -1.20
N SER A 98 -7.40 2.91 -2.30
CA SER A 98 -7.50 4.30 -2.76
C SER A 98 -8.92 4.70 -3.14
N VAL A 99 -9.64 3.83 -3.87
CA VAL A 99 -11.03 4.06 -4.28
C VAL A 99 -11.96 4.01 -3.08
N ALA A 100 -11.90 2.93 -2.29
CA ALA A 100 -12.80 2.73 -1.15
C ALA A 100 -12.61 3.81 -0.08
N MET A 101 -11.37 4.24 0.21
CA MET A 101 -11.07 5.26 1.21
C MET A 101 -11.74 6.60 0.91
N LYS A 102 -11.63 7.07 -0.34
CA LYS A 102 -12.23 8.35 -0.75
C LYS A 102 -13.75 8.33 -0.59
N ASP A 103 -14.37 7.20 -0.90
CA ASP A 103 -15.80 7.04 -0.81
C ASP A 103 -16.29 6.94 0.65
N VAL A 104 -15.66 6.11 1.46
CA VAL A 104 -15.98 5.98 2.89
C VAL A 104 -15.77 7.32 3.62
N GLN A 105 -14.68 8.02 3.36
CA GLN A 105 -14.47 9.38 3.89
C GLN A 105 -15.56 10.35 3.43
N GLY A 106 -16.00 10.21 2.17
CA GLY A 106 -17.08 11.02 1.61
C GLY A 106 -18.40 10.84 2.32
N LYS A 107 -18.71 9.63 2.76
CA LYS A 107 -19.96 9.28 3.45
C LYS A 107 -19.92 9.54 4.95
N CYS A 108 -18.82 9.14 5.61
CA CYS A 108 -18.75 9.09 7.06
C CYS A 108 -18.21 10.39 7.69
N ILE A 109 -17.54 11.26 6.89
CA ILE A 109 -16.86 12.43 7.45
C ILE A 109 -17.38 13.72 6.80
N PRO A 110 -17.86 14.70 7.60
CA PRO A 110 -18.27 16.00 7.11
C PRO A 110 -17.12 16.71 6.38
N LYS A 111 -17.44 17.46 5.32
CA LYS A 111 -16.46 18.16 4.47
C LYS A 111 -15.47 19.02 5.28
N SER A 112 -15.96 19.70 6.33
CA SER A 112 -15.16 20.56 7.21
C SER A 112 -14.08 19.82 8.03
N ARG A 113 -14.24 18.51 8.27
CA ARG A 113 -13.32 17.71 9.09
C ARG A 113 -12.38 16.83 8.26
N ARG A 114 -12.61 16.65 6.96
CA ARG A 114 -11.78 15.81 6.09
C ARG A 114 -10.34 16.28 6.01
N GLY A 115 -10.12 17.60 5.89
CA GLY A 115 -8.79 18.19 5.87
C GLY A 115 -8.02 17.93 7.18
N ARG A 116 -8.69 18.06 8.34
CA ARG A 116 -8.07 17.77 9.64
C ARG A 116 -7.66 16.32 9.76
N LEU A 117 -8.52 15.37 9.34
CA LEU A 117 -8.20 13.94 9.35
C LEU A 117 -6.98 13.63 8.47
N THR A 118 -7.00 14.15 7.23
CA THR A 118 -5.90 13.92 6.28
C THR A 118 -4.60 14.55 6.79
N GLY A 119 -4.68 15.76 7.38
CA GLY A 119 -3.55 16.44 7.98
C GLY A 119 -2.94 15.63 9.14
N LEU A 120 -3.76 15.16 10.07
CA LEU A 120 -3.29 14.32 11.19
C LEU A 120 -2.65 13.01 10.68
N ALA A 121 -3.28 12.34 9.73
CA ALA A 121 -2.75 11.12 9.15
C ALA A 121 -1.38 11.36 8.47
N SER A 122 -1.24 12.45 7.71
CA SER A 122 0.01 12.83 7.06
C SER A 122 1.10 13.19 8.07
N THR A 123 0.76 13.92 9.13
CA THR A 123 1.70 14.27 10.20
C THR A 123 2.21 13.03 10.93
N LEU A 124 1.32 12.12 11.34
CA LEU A 124 1.71 10.88 12.01
C LEU A 124 2.57 10.00 11.10
N SER A 125 2.21 9.89 9.83
CA SER A 125 2.99 9.15 8.83
C SER A 125 4.37 9.79 8.62
N GLY A 126 4.45 11.12 8.57
CA GLY A 126 5.70 11.86 8.46
C GLY A 126 6.61 11.66 9.67
N LEU A 127 6.06 11.75 10.88
CA LEU A 127 6.80 11.49 12.13
C LEU A 127 7.32 10.05 12.20
N ALA A 128 6.49 9.07 11.83
CA ALA A 128 6.94 7.67 11.78
C ALA A 128 8.07 7.47 10.76
N THR A 129 7.97 8.11 9.59
CA THR A 129 9.03 8.05 8.57
C THR A 129 10.32 8.71 9.05
N LEU A 130 10.19 9.86 9.73
CA LEU A 130 11.33 10.57 10.33
C LEU A 130 12.01 9.71 11.42
N ALA A 131 11.22 9.07 12.30
CA ALA A 131 11.76 8.20 13.34
C ALA A 131 12.58 7.04 12.73
N VAL A 132 12.04 6.36 11.71
CA VAL A 132 12.79 5.31 10.99
C VAL A 132 14.05 5.88 10.33
N GLY A 133 13.96 7.07 9.72
CA GLY A 133 15.11 7.75 9.10
C GLY A 133 16.21 8.08 10.11
N LEU A 134 15.84 8.56 11.30
CA LEU A 134 16.80 8.86 12.38
C LEU A 134 17.48 7.60 12.92
N VAL A 135 16.74 6.50 13.06
CA VAL A 135 17.31 5.20 13.46
C VAL A 135 18.32 4.72 12.42
N LEU A 136 18.01 4.86 11.13
CA LEU A 136 18.94 4.49 10.04
C LEU A 136 20.17 5.39 10.01
N PHE A 137 20.00 6.70 10.25
CA PHE A 137 21.11 7.66 10.24
C PHE A 137 22.05 7.49 11.43
N GLY A 138 21.54 7.06 12.59
CA GLY A 138 22.31 6.86 13.82
C GLY A 138 23.10 5.55 13.87
N GLN A 139 23.07 4.73 12.82
CA GLN A 139 23.86 3.49 12.75
C GLN A 139 25.21 3.77 12.05
N ASP A 140 26.29 3.47 12.73
CA ASP A 140 27.67 3.63 12.21
C ASP A 140 28.02 2.63 11.10
N SER A 141 27.20 1.60 10.91
CA SER A 141 27.33 0.58 9.85
C SER A 141 26.02 0.42 9.09
N GLU A 142 26.12 -0.03 7.84
CA GLU A 142 24.93 -0.31 7.03
C GLU A 142 24.03 -1.36 7.72
N PRO A 143 22.71 -1.08 7.83
CA PRO A 143 21.78 -1.99 8.49
C PRO A 143 21.80 -3.35 7.78
N GLY A 144 21.97 -4.40 8.54
CA GLY A 144 21.95 -5.76 8.02
C GLY A 144 20.57 -6.18 7.47
N LEU A 145 20.56 -7.26 6.71
CA LEU A 145 19.35 -7.84 6.10
C LEU A 145 18.23 -8.08 7.14
N LEU A 146 18.59 -8.49 8.36
CA LEU A 146 17.66 -8.71 9.46
C LEU A 146 16.85 -7.45 9.80
N PHE A 147 17.48 -6.28 9.82
CA PHE A 147 16.81 -5.03 10.11
C PHE A 147 15.71 -4.72 9.08
N TYR A 148 16.01 -4.87 7.79
CA TYR A 148 15.04 -4.65 6.72
C TYR A 148 13.91 -5.70 6.75
N THR A 149 14.24 -6.95 7.07
CA THR A 149 13.23 -8.00 7.23
C THR A 149 12.27 -7.67 8.38
N LEU A 150 12.79 -7.24 9.53
CA LEU A 150 11.96 -6.82 10.67
C LEU A 150 11.09 -5.60 10.34
N LEU A 151 11.61 -4.62 9.59
CA LEU A 151 10.82 -3.49 9.10
C LEU A 151 9.67 -3.93 8.19
N LEU A 152 9.93 -4.89 7.30
CA LEU A 152 8.89 -5.45 6.42
C LEU A 152 7.83 -6.18 7.23
N VAL A 153 8.24 -7.01 8.19
CA VAL A 153 7.29 -7.74 9.07
C VAL A 153 6.44 -6.75 9.87
N ALA A 154 7.05 -5.76 10.51
CA ALA A 154 6.32 -4.73 11.26
C ALA A 154 5.33 -3.97 10.35
N ALA A 155 5.73 -3.63 9.14
CA ALA A 155 4.86 -2.96 8.19
C ALA A 155 3.71 -3.86 7.70
N GLY A 156 3.94 -5.15 7.46
CA GLY A 156 2.91 -6.11 7.11
C GLY A 156 1.86 -6.28 8.21
N LEU A 157 2.32 -6.41 9.46
CA LEU A 157 1.44 -6.47 10.63
C LEU A 157 0.65 -5.17 10.83
N ALA A 158 1.27 -4.00 10.60
CA ALA A 158 0.59 -2.71 10.64
C ALA A 158 -0.53 -2.61 9.59
N TRP A 159 -0.35 -3.19 8.39
CA TRP A 159 -1.40 -3.29 7.38
C TRP A 159 -2.58 -4.14 7.84
N TRP A 160 -2.33 -5.27 8.50
CA TRP A 160 -3.40 -6.11 9.02
C TRP A 160 -4.14 -5.47 10.20
N LEU A 161 -3.40 -4.80 11.08
CA LEU A 161 -4.01 -4.00 12.15
C LEU A 161 -4.90 -2.90 11.55
N ALA A 162 -4.42 -2.18 10.55
CA ALA A 162 -5.19 -1.15 9.85
C ALA A 162 -6.45 -1.75 9.18
N ALA A 163 -6.34 -2.95 8.59
CA ALA A 163 -7.49 -3.65 8.01
C ALA A 163 -8.55 -3.98 9.06
N ALA A 164 -8.14 -4.50 10.22
CA ALA A 164 -9.04 -4.82 11.33
C ALA A 164 -9.74 -3.56 11.88
N VAL A 165 -8.98 -2.50 12.14
CA VAL A 165 -9.52 -1.22 12.62
C VAL A 165 -10.48 -0.62 11.59
N PHE A 166 -10.15 -0.63 10.30
CA PHE A 166 -11.02 -0.06 9.28
C PHE A 166 -12.29 -0.89 9.06
N ALA A 167 -12.21 -2.21 9.20
CA ALA A 167 -13.38 -3.09 9.11
C ALA A 167 -14.38 -2.83 10.24
N SER A 168 -13.94 -2.35 11.41
CA SER A 168 -14.80 -2.00 12.55
C SER A 168 -15.49 -0.64 12.41
N VAL A 169 -15.16 0.17 11.41
CA VAL A 169 -15.81 1.46 11.18
C VAL A 169 -17.26 1.25 10.74
N ASP A 170 -18.19 2.00 11.34
CA ASP A 170 -19.58 2.02 10.90
C ASP A 170 -19.71 2.86 9.62
N GLU A 171 -20.05 2.21 8.52
CA GLU A 171 -20.23 2.84 7.22
C GLU A 171 -21.70 2.97 6.88
N TYR A 172 -22.14 4.20 6.54
CA TYR A 172 -23.47 4.44 6.03
C TYR A 172 -23.62 3.88 4.61
N GLN A 173 -24.81 3.34 4.30
CA GLN A 173 -25.12 2.88 2.95
C GLN A 173 -25.04 4.06 1.97
N GLY A 174 -24.37 3.87 0.86
CA GLY A 174 -24.23 4.86 -0.19
C GLY A 174 -25.08 4.54 -1.41
N GLU A 175 -25.32 5.56 -2.23
CA GLU A 175 -26.00 5.38 -3.51
C GLU A 175 -25.21 4.46 -4.44
N THR A 176 -25.91 3.55 -5.11
CA THR A 176 -25.34 2.58 -6.07
C THR A 176 -25.54 3.00 -7.52
N ALA A 177 -26.28 4.09 -7.77
CA ALA A 177 -26.75 4.56 -9.08
C ALA A 177 -25.71 5.33 -9.88
N GLY A 178 -24.51 5.04 -9.97
CA GLY A 178 -23.52 5.76 -10.78
C GLY A 178 -22.51 4.89 -11.53
N GLY A 179 -22.49 3.59 -11.23
CA GLY A 179 -21.46 2.68 -11.76
C GLY A 179 -21.62 2.32 -13.25
N GLY A 180 -22.80 2.45 -13.82
CA GLY A 180 -23.10 2.13 -15.20
C GLY A 180 -22.78 3.25 -16.21
N HIS A 181 -22.96 4.49 -15.80
CA HIS A 181 -22.66 5.65 -16.64
C HIS A 181 -21.15 5.93 -16.77
N ALA A 182 -20.41 5.79 -15.68
CA ALA A 182 -18.96 6.04 -15.69
C ALA A 182 -18.16 5.07 -16.58
N LEU A 183 -18.64 3.84 -16.78
CA LEU A 183 -18.01 2.89 -17.73
C LEU A 183 -18.34 3.23 -19.19
N ARG A 184 -19.52 3.79 -19.49
CA ARG A 184 -19.90 4.22 -20.85
C ARG A 184 -19.20 5.51 -21.28
N GLU A 185 -18.85 6.37 -20.35
CA GLU A 185 -18.11 7.61 -20.63
C GLU A 185 -16.60 7.39 -20.71
N ALA A 186 -16.07 6.28 -20.21
CA ALA A 186 -14.64 5.95 -20.20
C ALA A 186 -14.22 5.00 -21.35
N LEU A 187 -15.17 4.48 -22.13
CA LEU A 187 -14.96 3.66 -23.32
C LEU A 187 -15.33 4.44 -24.60
#